data_21112fa99d1af1b262a9ac78049ac3a6
#
_entry.id   21112fa99d1af1b262a9ac78049ac3a6
#
_cell.length_a   1.000
_cell.length_b   1.000
_cell.length_c   1.000
_cell.angle_alpha   90.00
_cell.angle_beta   90.00
_cell.angle_gamma   90.00
#
_symmetry.space_group_name_H-M   'P 1'
#
loop_
_entity.id
_entity.type
_entity.pdbx_description
1 polymer ?
#
loop_
_entity_poly.entity_id
_entity_poly.type
_entity_poly.pdbx_seq_one_letter_code
_entity_poly.pdbx_strand_id
1 'polypeptide(L)'
;MSANDIARTLSIGERVTEAIKTGMMHAVWADVQPHTVAVYEPSGRTLTFRQLNASANRIARLLRAAGLVPGDAVALICTNRAEFVEVLSGAMRAGLRITPVNWHLTAEEMAYIVRDCEAKALFADTSVAAAPAAATLCPDLLLKVSIGGDTPGFRGYEGTLAPFPVADLDDPVRGHTMLYTSGTTGRPKGVFKPDAPAPVFDPSRDRARELHLCTGPAYHAAPLMGDVRGALTNGVPVAFIDKWDSEAVLATIERMGVTHSHYEPIMFQRLLALPAHVRERYDLGSLKQISHGAAPCPPEVKKAIIGWMGPVLREYYAGSEGGAGFVIHSHEWLRKPGSVGRRIAPDAARILDENGEECPPGVAGAIYLKLADVGAFEYYRDPAKTSASRRGAYFTMGDIGYLDEDDYLFLTGRSAETIISGGVNIYPQEVDNALIGHPAVEDSCTIGAPNEEWGEEVRAVIQLKPGHAPSDALKQEILDRAREGLARYKVPRALDFVTELPRSAAGKVLRNRVREPYWRGRARQI
;
A
#
# COMPACT_ATOMS: atom_id res chain seq x y z
N MET A 1 -32.73 8.36 -32.07
CA MET A 1 -31.28 8.52 -31.74
C MET A 1 -30.77 7.16 -31.32
N SER A 2 -29.71 6.68 -31.91
CA SER A 2 -29.08 5.43 -31.46
C SER A 2 -28.38 5.64 -30.10
N ALA A 3 -28.11 4.55 -29.37
CA ALA A 3 -27.33 4.63 -28.10
C ALA A 3 -25.97 5.34 -28.30
N ASN A 4 -25.38 5.21 -29.51
CA ASN A 4 -24.15 5.92 -29.89
C ASN A 4 -24.35 7.43 -30.08
N ASP A 5 -25.53 7.88 -30.52
CA ASP A 5 -25.83 9.31 -30.70
C ASP A 5 -26.05 9.99 -29.34
N ILE A 6 -26.68 9.30 -28.40
CA ILE A 6 -26.87 9.78 -27.02
C ILE A 6 -25.50 9.86 -26.29
N ALA A 7 -24.64 8.87 -26.46
CA ALA A 7 -23.31 8.86 -25.84
C ALA A 7 -22.42 10.03 -26.31
N ARG A 8 -22.61 10.57 -27.51
CA ARG A 8 -21.87 11.71 -28.07
C ARG A 8 -22.35 13.08 -27.54
N THR A 9 -23.53 13.16 -26.92
CA THR A 9 -24.06 14.40 -26.33
C THR A 9 -23.62 14.60 -24.87
N LEU A 10 -23.14 13.54 -24.20
CA LEU A 10 -22.66 13.59 -22.83
C LEU A 10 -21.26 14.25 -22.73
N SER A 11 -21.03 15.00 -21.69
CA SER A 11 -19.69 15.48 -21.34
C SER A 11 -18.73 14.31 -21.06
N ILE A 12 -17.43 14.56 -21.16
CA ILE A 12 -16.41 13.53 -20.83
C ILE A 12 -16.64 12.98 -19.42
N GLY A 13 -16.97 13.86 -18.45
CA GLY A 13 -17.21 13.46 -17.06
C GLY A 13 -18.39 12.50 -16.92
N GLU A 14 -19.51 12.77 -17.60
CA GLU A 14 -20.67 11.89 -17.61
C GLU A 14 -20.35 10.55 -18.28
N ARG A 15 -19.65 10.57 -19.41
CA ARG A 15 -19.21 9.35 -20.11
C ARG A 15 -18.33 8.47 -19.23
N VAL A 16 -17.34 9.06 -18.55
CA VAL A 16 -16.44 8.33 -17.65
C VAL A 16 -17.21 7.80 -16.44
N THR A 17 -18.11 8.59 -15.85
CA THR A 17 -18.94 8.17 -14.72
C THR A 17 -19.82 6.97 -15.06
N GLU A 18 -20.43 6.94 -16.25
CA GLU A 18 -21.19 5.78 -16.71
C GLU A 18 -20.27 4.57 -16.99
N ALA A 19 -19.14 4.78 -17.67
CA ALA A 19 -18.21 3.71 -18.01
C ALA A 19 -17.54 3.07 -16.78
N ILE A 20 -17.37 3.81 -15.69
CA ILE A 20 -16.87 3.29 -14.41
C ILE A 20 -17.80 2.22 -13.84
N LYS A 21 -19.11 2.35 -14.00
CA LYS A 21 -20.13 1.40 -13.48
C LYS A 21 -19.98 0.01 -14.11
N THR A 22 -19.36 -0.09 -15.26
CA THR A 22 -19.16 -1.35 -16.02
C THR A 22 -17.68 -1.75 -16.14
N GLY A 23 -16.75 -0.95 -15.61
CA GLY A 23 -15.31 -1.17 -15.77
C GLY A 23 -14.73 -0.73 -17.12
N MET A 24 -15.51 0.02 -17.92
CA MET A 24 -15.16 0.44 -19.29
C MET A 24 -14.54 1.84 -19.38
N MET A 25 -14.06 2.44 -18.27
CA MET A 25 -13.52 3.80 -18.29
C MET A 25 -12.39 4.00 -19.30
N HIS A 26 -11.57 2.97 -19.56
CA HIS A 26 -10.49 3.08 -20.56
C HIS A 26 -11.00 3.15 -22.01
N ALA A 27 -12.22 2.71 -22.30
CA ALA A 27 -12.85 2.89 -23.61
C ALA A 27 -13.11 4.36 -23.89
N VAL A 28 -13.54 5.13 -22.87
CA VAL A 28 -13.73 6.58 -23.01
C VAL A 28 -12.41 7.28 -23.31
N TRP A 29 -11.34 6.91 -22.60
CA TRP A 29 -10.02 7.51 -22.83
C TRP A 29 -9.39 7.07 -24.15
N ALA A 30 -9.66 5.85 -24.61
CA ALA A 30 -9.26 5.37 -25.93
C ALA A 30 -9.95 6.12 -27.08
N ASP A 31 -11.14 6.67 -26.85
CA ASP A 31 -11.85 7.53 -27.79
C ASP A 31 -11.37 9.00 -27.71
N VAL A 32 -11.29 9.56 -26.49
CA VAL A 32 -10.97 10.98 -26.26
C VAL A 32 -9.49 11.30 -26.53
N GLN A 33 -8.59 10.42 -26.10
CA GLN A 33 -7.12 10.62 -26.19
C GLN A 33 -6.38 9.33 -26.61
N PRO A 34 -6.70 8.76 -27.79
CA PRO A 34 -6.25 7.43 -28.21
C PRO A 34 -4.74 7.26 -28.27
N HIS A 35 -4.00 8.30 -28.57
CA HIS A 35 -2.55 8.30 -28.77
C HIS A 35 -1.78 8.75 -27.53
N THR A 36 -2.46 9.26 -26.50
CA THR A 36 -1.82 9.59 -25.23
C THR A 36 -1.33 8.31 -24.58
N VAL A 37 -0.07 8.33 -24.11
CA VAL A 37 0.50 7.22 -23.36
C VAL A 37 -0.24 7.09 -22.03
N ALA A 38 -0.75 5.91 -21.72
CA ALA A 38 -1.39 5.57 -20.46
C ALA A 38 -0.36 5.03 -19.45
N VAL A 39 0.61 4.23 -19.93
CA VAL A 39 1.62 3.59 -19.09
C VAL A 39 3.00 3.76 -19.72
N TYR A 40 3.95 4.21 -18.89
CA TYR A 40 5.39 4.21 -19.20
C TYR A 40 6.08 3.12 -18.36
N GLU A 41 6.84 2.25 -19.02
CA GLU A 41 7.62 1.21 -18.35
C GLU A 41 9.09 1.60 -18.17
N PRO A 42 9.79 1.01 -17.18
CA PRO A 42 11.24 1.19 -17.01
C PRO A 42 12.05 0.74 -18.23
N SER A 43 11.54 -0.24 -18.97
CA SER A 43 12.14 -0.75 -20.22
C SER A 43 12.16 0.27 -21.36
N GLY A 44 11.44 1.40 -21.22
CA GLY A 44 11.17 2.35 -22.28
C GLY A 44 9.94 2.01 -23.14
N ARG A 45 9.33 0.84 -22.95
CA ARG A 45 8.05 0.50 -23.59
C ARG A 45 6.96 1.44 -23.10
N THR A 46 6.05 1.80 -23.99
CA THR A 46 4.87 2.61 -23.68
C THR A 46 3.60 1.92 -24.13
N LEU A 47 2.50 2.16 -23.42
CA LEU A 47 1.18 1.68 -23.75
C LEU A 47 0.22 2.88 -23.84
N THR A 48 -0.39 3.11 -25.01
CA THR A 48 -1.39 4.18 -25.17
C THR A 48 -2.76 3.76 -24.63
N PHE A 49 -3.66 4.74 -24.38
CA PHE A 49 -5.03 4.42 -23.94
C PHE A 49 -5.77 3.53 -24.94
N ARG A 50 -5.56 3.72 -26.26
CA ARG A 50 -6.13 2.84 -27.29
C ARG A 50 -5.62 1.41 -27.15
N GLN A 51 -4.33 1.22 -26.96
CA GLN A 51 -3.72 -0.10 -26.79
C GLN A 51 -4.19 -0.75 -25.49
N LEU A 52 -4.23 -0.01 -24.38
CA LEU A 52 -4.74 -0.49 -23.10
C LEU A 52 -6.18 -1.00 -23.23
N ASN A 53 -7.06 -0.21 -23.86
CA ASN A 53 -8.44 -0.61 -24.07
C ASN A 53 -8.55 -1.89 -24.93
N ALA A 54 -7.78 -1.94 -26.02
CA ALA A 54 -7.74 -3.10 -26.91
C ALA A 54 -7.29 -4.39 -26.20
N SER A 55 -6.19 -4.32 -25.45
CA SER A 55 -5.69 -5.46 -24.67
C SER A 55 -6.68 -5.91 -23.60
N ALA A 56 -7.26 -4.96 -22.86
CA ALA A 56 -8.25 -5.28 -21.83
C ALA A 56 -9.51 -5.95 -22.42
N ASN A 57 -9.94 -5.57 -23.62
CA ASN A 57 -11.04 -6.23 -24.32
C ASN A 57 -10.71 -7.68 -24.71
N ARG A 58 -9.49 -7.90 -25.22
CA ARG A 58 -9.00 -9.25 -25.54
C ARG A 58 -8.91 -10.15 -24.31
N ILE A 59 -8.39 -9.61 -23.21
CA ILE A 59 -8.26 -10.35 -21.93
C ILE A 59 -9.65 -10.71 -21.39
N ALA A 60 -10.59 -9.79 -21.41
CA ALA A 60 -11.95 -10.08 -20.96
C ALA A 60 -12.59 -11.22 -21.75
N ARG A 61 -12.41 -11.24 -23.08
CA ARG A 61 -12.90 -12.32 -23.94
C ARG A 61 -12.17 -13.64 -23.72
N LEU A 62 -10.85 -13.59 -23.55
CA LEU A 62 -10.07 -14.78 -23.19
C LEU A 62 -10.59 -15.42 -21.90
N LEU A 63 -10.80 -14.62 -20.85
CA LEU A 63 -11.28 -15.11 -19.55
C LEU A 63 -12.68 -15.73 -19.67
N ARG A 64 -13.59 -15.09 -20.40
CA ARG A 64 -14.93 -15.65 -20.71
C ARG A 64 -14.85 -16.94 -21.55
N ALA A 65 -13.99 -16.98 -22.56
CA ALA A 65 -13.77 -18.17 -23.37
C ALA A 65 -13.14 -19.33 -22.59
N ALA A 66 -12.40 -19.03 -21.53
CA ALA A 66 -11.88 -20.03 -20.57
C ALA A 66 -12.96 -20.52 -19.57
N GLY A 67 -14.21 -20.03 -19.67
CA GLY A 67 -15.33 -20.46 -18.83
C GLY A 67 -15.51 -19.67 -17.53
N LEU A 68 -14.81 -18.55 -17.35
CA LEU A 68 -15.00 -17.70 -16.17
C LEU A 68 -16.28 -16.85 -16.35
N VAL A 69 -17.03 -16.76 -15.27
CA VAL A 69 -18.28 -15.97 -15.17
C VAL A 69 -18.13 -14.84 -14.14
N PRO A 70 -18.97 -13.79 -14.17
CA PRO A 70 -18.92 -12.71 -13.19
C PRO A 70 -18.89 -13.24 -11.74
N GLY A 71 -17.98 -12.69 -10.93
CA GLY A 71 -17.71 -13.15 -9.55
C GLY A 71 -16.56 -14.14 -9.41
N ASP A 72 -16.18 -14.86 -10.48
CA ASP A 72 -15.01 -15.73 -10.46
C ASP A 72 -13.70 -14.96 -10.23
N ALA A 73 -12.68 -15.66 -9.74
CA ALA A 73 -11.42 -15.01 -9.38
C ALA A 73 -10.31 -15.24 -10.40
N VAL A 74 -9.47 -14.23 -10.55
CA VAL A 74 -8.22 -14.22 -11.33
C VAL A 74 -7.08 -13.84 -10.40
N ALA A 75 -6.00 -14.61 -10.38
CA ALA A 75 -4.75 -14.24 -9.72
C ALA A 75 -3.76 -13.61 -10.72
N LEU A 76 -3.01 -12.61 -10.26
CA LEU A 76 -2.02 -11.90 -11.05
C LEU A 76 -0.69 -11.83 -10.28
N ILE A 77 0.29 -12.63 -10.66
CA ILE A 77 1.68 -12.57 -10.20
C ILE A 77 2.46 -11.78 -11.24
N CYS A 78 2.62 -10.48 -11.05
CA CYS A 78 3.20 -9.61 -12.07
C CYS A 78 3.96 -8.45 -11.44
N THR A 79 5.12 -8.11 -12.00
CA THR A 79 5.90 -6.93 -11.65
C THR A 79 5.22 -5.65 -12.14
N ASN A 80 5.83 -4.48 -11.86
CA ASN A 80 5.33 -3.19 -12.33
C ASN A 80 5.56 -3.02 -13.84
N ARG A 81 4.57 -3.42 -14.65
CA ARG A 81 4.64 -3.38 -16.12
C ARG A 81 3.25 -3.18 -16.74
N ALA A 82 3.19 -2.92 -18.03
CA ALA A 82 1.94 -2.61 -18.73
C ALA A 82 0.92 -3.74 -18.62
N GLU A 83 1.35 -5.00 -18.73
CA GLU A 83 0.46 -6.17 -18.66
C GLU A 83 -0.22 -6.29 -17.29
N PHE A 84 0.38 -5.77 -16.20
CA PHE A 84 -0.31 -5.67 -14.92
C PHE A 84 -1.60 -4.85 -15.07
N VAL A 85 -1.52 -3.69 -15.74
CA VAL A 85 -2.68 -2.81 -15.96
C VAL A 85 -3.66 -3.40 -16.96
N GLU A 86 -3.16 -4.05 -18.01
CA GLU A 86 -3.99 -4.69 -19.05
C GLU A 86 -4.82 -5.82 -18.45
N VAL A 87 -4.21 -6.72 -17.65
CA VAL A 87 -4.89 -7.85 -17.00
C VAL A 87 -5.87 -7.35 -15.95
N LEU A 88 -5.47 -6.38 -15.12
CA LEU A 88 -6.36 -5.74 -14.15
C LEU A 88 -7.62 -5.20 -14.84
N SER A 89 -7.43 -4.43 -15.91
CA SER A 89 -8.53 -3.80 -16.64
C SER A 89 -9.43 -4.82 -17.35
N GLY A 90 -8.84 -5.86 -17.92
CA GLY A 90 -9.58 -6.93 -18.59
C GLY A 90 -10.44 -7.76 -17.63
N ALA A 91 -9.88 -8.16 -16.49
CA ALA A 91 -10.63 -8.86 -15.45
C ALA A 91 -11.76 -7.99 -14.87
N MET A 92 -11.47 -6.70 -14.63
CA MET A 92 -12.45 -5.75 -14.09
C MET A 92 -13.66 -5.55 -14.99
N ARG A 93 -13.49 -5.48 -16.33
CA ARG A 93 -14.63 -5.33 -17.26
C ARG A 93 -15.36 -6.63 -17.60
N ALA A 94 -14.75 -7.77 -17.24
CA ALA A 94 -15.39 -9.08 -17.36
C ALA A 94 -16.24 -9.46 -16.14
N GLY A 95 -16.33 -8.61 -15.11
CA GLY A 95 -17.05 -8.88 -13.88
C GLY A 95 -16.29 -9.73 -12.87
N LEU A 96 -14.99 -9.91 -13.05
CA LEU A 96 -14.20 -10.86 -12.26
C LEU A 96 -13.56 -10.19 -11.03
N ARG A 97 -13.28 -11.01 -10.02
CA ARG A 97 -12.51 -10.61 -8.85
C ARG A 97 -11.03 -10.84 -9.13
N ILE A 98 -10.25 -9.75 -9.23
CA ILE A 98 -8.82 -9.85 -9.46
C ILE A 98 -8.03 -9.69 -8.16
N THR A 99 -7.08 -10.61 -7.95
CA THR A 99 -6.17 -10.63 -6.81
C THR A 99 -4.74 -10.47 -7.29
N PRO A 100 -4.16 -9.27 -7.22
CA PRO A 100 -2.72 -9.09 -7.38
C PRO A 100 -1.97 -9.76 -6.24
N VAL A 101 -0.99 -10.59 -6.57
CA VAL A 101 -0.21 -11.39 -5.62
C VAL A 101 1.17 -10.77 -5.45
N ASN A 102 1.63 -10.68 -4.21
CA ASN A 102 2.98 -10.23 -3.91
C ASN A 102 4.00 -11.20 -4.53
N TRP A 103 4.75 -10.73 -5.52
CA TRP A 103 5.70 -11.52 -6.28
C TRP A 103 7.06 -11.75 -5.57
N HIS A 104 7.24 -11.20 -4.37
CA HIS A 104 8.39 -11.49 -3.50
C HIS A 104 8.17 -12.69 -2.57
N LEU A 105 6.98 -13.28 -2.56
CA LEU A 105 6.66 -14.45 -1.74
C LEU A 105 7.30 -15.72 -2.28
N THR A 106 7.38 -16.75 -1.44
CA THR A 106 7.76 -18.10 -1.86
C THR A 106 6.67 -18.72 -2.75
N ALA A 107 6.99 -19.81 -3.44
CA ALA A 107 6.04 -20.53 -4.27
C ALA A 107 4.82 -21.03 -3.46
N GLU A 108 5.05 -21.54 -2.25
CA GLU A 108 4.02 -22.04 -1.34
C GLU A 108 3.10 -20.91 -0.85
N GLU A 109 3.66 -19.76 -0.50
CA GLU A 109 2.90 -18.59 -0.07
C GLU A 109 2.06 -18.01 -1.22
N MET A 110 2.62 -17.90 -2.43
CA MET A 110 1.86 -17.50 -3.62
C MET A 110 0.73 -18.49 -3.91
N ALA A 111 1.04 -19.80 -3.91
CA ALA A 111 0.04 -20.84 -4.13
C ALA A 111 -1.07 -20.83 -3.08
N TYR A 112 -0.73 -20.53 -1.82
CA TYR A 112 -1.74 -20.30 -0.78
C TYR A 112 -2.72 -19.21 -1.19
N ILE A 113 -2.23 -18.03 -1.60
CA ILE A 113 -3.08 -16.91 -2.01
C ILE A 113 -3.94 -17.28 -3.23
N VAL A 114 -3.33 -17.92 -4.24
CA VAL A 114 -4.02 -18.34 -5.47
C VAL A 114 -5.18 -19.30 -5.17
N ARG A 115 -4.98 -20.25 -4.25
CA ARG A 115 -6.04 -21.18 -3.81
C ARG A 115 -7.07 -20.51 -2.90
N ASP A 116 -6.61 -19.71 -1.93
CA ASP A 116 -7.48 -19.07 -0.95
C ASP A 116 -8.43 -18.06 -1.61
N CYS A 117 -7.95 -17.33 -2.65
CA CYS A 117 -8.78 -16.45 -3.44
C CYS A 117 -9.67 -17.19 -4.45
N GLU A 118 -9.58 -18.53 -4.54
CA GLU A 118 -10.33 -19.39 -5.47
C GLU A 118 -10.10 -19.01 -6.94
N ALA A 119 -8.86 -18.65 -7.30
CA ALA A 119 -8.54 -18.24 -8.66
C ALA A 119 -8.78 -19.37 -9.66
N LYS A 120 -9.53 -19.10 -10.72
CA LYS A 120 -9.72 -19.99 -11.88
C LYS A 120 -8.73 -19.72 -12.99
N ALA A 121 -8.16 -18.52 -13.03
CA ALA A 121 -7.12 -18.13 -13.98
C ALA A 121 -5.93 -17.50 -13.25
N LEU A 122 -4.73 -17.76 -13.77
CA LEU A 122 -3.47 -17.20 -13.28
C LEU A 122 -2.72 -16.55 -14.45
N PHE A 123 -2.38 -15.28 -14.31
CA PHE A 123 -1.40 -14.60 -15.14
C PHE A 123 -0.11 -14.47 -14.35
N ALA A 124 1.03 -14.87 -14.93
CA ALA A 124 2.30 -14.90 -14.25
C ALA A 124 3.44 -14.32 -15.10
N ASP A 125 4.14 -13.35 -14.55
CA ASP A 125 5.33 -12.75 -15.13
C ASP A 125 6.52 -13.75 -15.06
N THR A 126 7.14 -14.02 -16.18
CA THR A 126 8.27 -14.96 -16.29
C THR A 126 9.51 -14.51 -15.53
N SER A 127 9.64 -13.22 -15.21
CA SER A 127 10.71 -12.69 -14.36
C SER A 127 10.57 -13.11 -12.88
N VAL A 128 9.39 -13.58 -12.47
CA VAL A 128 9.12 -14.08 -11.11
C VAL A 128 9.42 -15.57 -11.04
N ALA A 129 10.65 -15.94 -10.67
CA ALA A 129 11.14 -17.31 -10.69
C ALA A 129 10.28 -18.32 -9.90
N ALA A 130 9.59 -17.88 -8.84
CA ALA A 130 8.74 -18.75 -8.02
C ALA A 130 7.34 -19.01 -8.62
N ALA A 131 6.90 -18.22 -9.61
CA ALA A 131 5.55 -18.30 -10.16
C ALA A 131 5.20 -19.65 -10.84
N PRO A 132 6.08 -20.30 -11.63
CA PRO A 132 5.79 -21.61 -12.21
C PRO A 132 5.59 -22.70 -11.15
N ALA A 133 6.43 -22.70 -10.10
CA ALA A 133 6.28 -23.64 -8.98
C ALA A 133 4.98 -23.40 -8.20
N ALA A 134 4.61 -22.14 -7.95
CA ALA A 134 3.33 -21.80 -7.34
C ALA A 134 2.15 -22.31 -8.17
N ALA A 135 2.18 -22.16 -9.49
CA ALA A 135 1.12 -22.63 -10.38
C ALA A 135 1.00 -24.17 -10.40
N THR A 136 2.09 -24.89 -10.21
CA THR A 136 2.07 -26.37 -10.09
C THR A 136 1.33 -26.83 -8.84
N LEU A 137 1.38 -26.02 -7.76
CA LEU A 137 0.67 -26.28 -6.50
C LEU A 137 -0.83 -25.88 -6.58
N CYS A 138 -1.32 -25.41 -7.72
CA CYS A 138 -2.70 -24.96 -7.96
C CYS A 138 -3.31 -25.74 -9.15
N PRO A 139 -3.68 -27.02 -8.98
CA PRO A 139 -4.14 -27.89 -10.08
C PRO A 139 -5.48 -27.46 -10.67
N ASP A 140 -6.32 -26.76 -9.91
CA ASP A 140 -7.69 -26.39 -10.31
C ASP A 140 -7.76 -25.17 -11.24
N LEU A 141 -6.62 -24.59 -11.62
CA LEU A 141 -6.56 -23.47 -12.56
C LEU A 141 -6.98 -23.90 -13.97
N LEU A 142 -8.05 -23.30 -14.50
CA LEU A 142 -8.55 -23.53 -15.85
C LEU A 142 -7.65 -22.89 -16.91
N LEU A 143 -7.01 -21.76 -16.57
CA LEU A 143 -6.17 -21.00 -17.49
C LEU A 143 -4.89 -20.54 -16.76
N LYS A 144 -3.74 -20.77 -17.42
CA LYS A 144 -2.43 -20.26 -17.00
C LYS A 144 -1.80 -19.51 -18.17
N VAL A 145 -1.48 -18.23 -18.00
CA VAL A 145 -0.88 -17.36 -19.02
C VAL A 145 0.44 -16.81 -18.53
N SER A 146 1.51 -16.96 -19.33
CA SER A 146 2.83 -16.40 -19.04
C SER A 146 3.01 -15.05 -19.71
N ILE A 147 3.48 -14.06 -18.95
CA ILE A 147 3.74 -12.68 -19.38
C ILE A 147 5.25 -12.50 -19.56
N GLY A 148 5.69 -11.95 -20.71
CA GLY A 148 7.10 -11.62 -20.95
C GLY A 148 7.97 -12.79 -21.43
N GLY A 149 7.37 -13.91 -21.80
CA GLY A 149 8.07 -15.06 -22.36
C GLY A 149 7.29 -16.36 -22.20
N ASP A 150 7.84 -17.45 -22.71
CA ASP A 150 7.24 -18.77 -22.62
C ASP A 150 7.63 -19.48 -21.31
N THR A 151 6.67 -20.14 -20.71
CA THR A 151 6.86 -20.95 -19.50
C THR A 151 6.17 -22.32 -19.70
N PRO A 152 6.84 -23.44 -19.41
CA PRO A 152 6.22 -24.76 -19.51
C PRO A 152 4.91 -24.85 -18.71
N GLY A 153 3.85 -25.34 -19.36
CA GLY A 153 2.53 -25.46 -18.76
C GLY A 153 1.69 -24.19 -18.74
N PHE A 154 2.18 -23.09 -19.32
CA PHE A 154 1.44 -21.84 -19.53
C PHE A 154 1.22 -21.61 -21.04
N ARG A 155 0.24 -20.77 -21.35
CA ARG A 155 0.04 -20.20 -22.69
C ARG A 155 0.72 -18.84 -22.75
N GLY A 156 1.51 -18.58 -23.80
CA GLY A 156 2.16 -17.27 -23.97
C GLY A 156 1.13 -16.14 -24.17
N TYR A 157 1.36 -14.99 -23.54
CA TYR A 157 0.43 -13.87 -23.46
C TYR A 157 -0.02 -13.38 -24.82
N GLU A 158 0.90 -12.98 -25.70
CA GLU A 158 0.58 -12.38 -26.99
C GLU A 158 -0.15 -13.37 -27.90
N GLY A 159 0.35 -14.59 -28.03
CA GLY A 159 -0.25 -15.63 -28.86
C GLY A 159 -1.64 -16.03 -28.39
N THR A 160 -1.87 -16.03 -27.09
CA THR A 160 -3.16 -16.39 -26.50
C THR A 160 -4.19 -15.28 -26.71
N LEU A 161 -3.79 -14.02 -26.71
CA LEU A 161 -4.68 -12.87 -26.89
C LEU A 161 -4.96 -12.56 -28.37
N ALA A 162 -4.05 -12.89 -29.27
CA ALA A 162 -4.13 -12.52 -30.69
C ALA A 162 -5.45 -12.90 -31.38
N PRO A 163 -6.09 -14.06 -31.10
CA PRO A 163 -7.36 -14.43 -31.76
C PRO A 163 -8.56 -13.59 -31.34
N PHE A 164 -8.51 -12.86 -30.22
CA PHE A 164 -9.66 -12.15 -29.69
C PHE A 164 -9.82 -10.74 -30.27
N PRO A 165 -11.07 -10.30 -30.56
CA PRO A 165 -11.34 -8.96 -31.09
C PRO A 165 -10.97 -7.85 -30.08
N VAL A 166 -10.57 -6.70 -30.63
CA VAL A 166 -10.22 -5.49 -29.84
C VAL A 166 -11.43 -4.59 -29.56
N ALA A 167 -12.55 -4.79 -30.25
CA ALA A 167 -13.77 -4.00 -30.08
C ALA A 167 -14.26 -4.04 -28.62
N ASP A 168 -14.96 -3.00 -28.19
CA ASP A 168 -15.55 -2.95 -26.87
C ASP A 168 -16.54 -4.09 -26.62
N LEU A 169 -16.76 -4.43 -25.35
CA LEU A 169 -17.71 -5.46 -24.95
C LEU A 169 -19.13 -4.89 -25.04
N ASP A 170 -20.08 -5.71 -25.52
CA ASP A 170 -21.49 -5.34 -25.59
C ASP A 170 -22.17 -5.43 -24.20
N ASP A 171 -21.68 -6.31 -23.33
CA ASP A 171 -22.24 -6.65 -22.02
C ASP A 171 -21.18 -6.61 -20.91
N PRO A 172 -20.47 -5.48 -20.71
CA PRO A 172 -19.44 -5.39 -19.67
C PRO A 172 -20.08 -5.39 -18.27
N VAL A 173 -19.42 -6.09 -17.35
CA VAL A 173 -19.82 -6.15 -15.93
C VAL A 173 -18.65 -5.68 -15.09
N ARG A 174 -18.90 -4.79 -14.12
CA ARG A 174 -17.84 -4.32 -13.23
C ARG A 174 -17.41 -5.40 -12.25
N GLY A 175 -16.13 -5.75 -12.30
CA GLY A 175 -15.48 -6.63 -11.35
C GLY A 175 -14.92 -5.91 -10.12
N HIS A 176 -14.22 -6.65 -9.27
CA HIS A 176 -13.68 -6.20 -7.99
C HIS A 176 -12.21 -6.52 -7.85
N THR A 177 -11.52 -5.75 -7.03
CA THR A 177 -10.16 -6.07 -6.58
C THR A 177 -10.23 -6.67 -5.19
N MET A 178 -9.55 -7.78 -4.95
CA MET A 178 -9.34 -8.33 -3.62
C MET A 178 -7.85 -8.33 -3.31
N LEU A 179 -7.48 -7.72 -2.18
CA LEU A 179 -6.07 -7.56 -1.80
C LEU A 179 -5.76 -8.43 -0.59
N TYR A 180 -4.54 -8.96 -0.54
CA TYR A 180 -4.06 -9.72 0.60
C TYR A 180 -3.18 -8.87 1.50
N THR A 181 -3.41 -8.94 2.80
CA THR A 181 -2.59 -8.28 3.82
C THR A 181 -1.77 -9.32 4.59
N SER A 182 -0.58 -8.93 5.06
CA SER A 182 0.19 -9.74 6.01
C SER A 182 -0.58 -9.84 7.34
N GLY A 183 -1.26 -10.94 7.55
CA GLY A 183 -2.00 -11.15 8.80
C GLY A 183 -1.08 -11.19 10.02
N THR A 184 -1.51 -10.64 11.15
CA THR A 184 -0.81 -10.73 12.46
C THR A 184 -0.59 -12.17 12.93
N THR A 185 -1.32 -13.14 12.36
CA THR A 185 -1.28 -14.58 12.66
C THR A 185 -0.37 -15.40 11.72
N GLY A 186 0.41 -14.73 10.86
CA GLY A 186 1.40 -15.36 9.99
C GLY A 186 0.93 -15.76 8.59
N ARG A 187 -0.38 -15.91 8.33
CA ARG A 187 -0.91 -16.17 6.98
C ARG A 187 -1.56 -14.93 6.39
N PRO A 188 -1.31 -14.61 5.10
CA PRO A 188 -1.98 -13.51 4.41
C PRO A 188 -3.50 -13.70 4.40
N LYS A 189 -4.25 -12.59 4.48
CA LYS A 189 -5.72 -12.58 4.50
C LYS A 189 -6.26 -11.73 3.36
N GLY A 190 -7.23 -12.28 2.65
CA GLY A 190 -7.96 -11.55 1.62
C GLY A 190 -8.89 -10.51 2.25
N VAL A 191 -8.73 -9.25 1.86
CA VAL A 191 -9.66 -8.17 2.22
C VAL A 191 -10.56 -7.93 1.02
N PHE A 192 -11.81 -8.29 1.16
CA PHE A 192 -12.81 -8.22 0.09
C PHE A 192 -13.89 -7.18 0.41
N LYS A 193 -14.33 -6.46 -0.59
CA LYS A 193 -15.39 -5.45 -0.52
C LYS A 193 -16.38 -5.69 -1.65
N PRO A 194 -17.38 -6.57 -1.43
CA PRO A 194 -18.29 -6.99 -2.49
C PRO A 194 -19.05 -5.82 -3.13
N ASP A 195 -19.48 -4.87 -2.29
CA ASP A 195 -20.26 -3.72 -2.73
C ASP A 195 -19.42 -2.42 -2.74
N ALA A 196 -18.10 -2.55 -2.99
CA ALA A 196 -17.24 -1.38 -3.03
C ALA A 196 -17.78 -0.33 -4.00
N PRO A 197 -17.88 0.95 -3.59
CA PRO A 197 -18.32 2.01 -4.47
C PRO A 197 -17.40 2.10 -5.70
N ALA A 198 -17.96 2.55 -6.80
CA ALA A 198 -17.16 2.79 -8.00
C ALA A 198 -16.16 3.91 -7.74
N PRO A 199 -14.97 3.89 -8.39
CA PRO A 199 -14.07 5.03 -8.37
C PRO A 199 -14.81 6.30 -8.80
N VAL A 200 -14.39 7.45 -8.27
CA VAL A 200 -14.99 8.74 -8.63
C VAL A 200 -14.16 9.40 -9.71
N PHE A 201 -14.82 9.94 -10.72
CA PHE A 201 -14.19 10.82 -11.69
C PHE A 201 -13.95 12.19 -11.07
N ASP A 202 -12.73 12.68 -11.18
CA ASP A 202 -12.34 14.02 -10.71
C ASP A 202 -12.19 14.97 -11.91
N PRO A 203 -13.11 15.92 -12.12
CA PRO A 203 -13.04 16.86 -13.21
C PRO A 203 -11.89 17.88 -13.07
N SER A 204 -11.36 18.07 -11.87
CA SER A 204 -10.30 19.05 -11.58
C SER A 204 -8.90 18.61 -12.05
N ARG A 205 -8.74 17.34 -12.46
CA ARG A 205 -7.45 16.80 -12.91
C ARG A 205 -6.99 17.44 -14.23
N ASP A 206 -5.74 17.89 -14.25
CA ASP A 206 -5.08 18.43 -15.44
C ASP A 206 -4.41 17.30 -16.24
N ARG A 207 -5.22 16.59 -17.04
CA ARG A 207 -4.81 15.41 -17.81
C ARG A 207 -3.67 15.67 -18.79
N ALA A 208 -3.52 16.90 -19.23
CA ALA A 208 -2.46 17.29 -20.16
C ALA A 208 -1.09 17.46 -19.48
N ARG A 209 -1.08 17.71 -18.19
CA ARG A 209 0.14 18.05 -17.45
C ARG A 209 0.43 17.10 -16.28
N GLU A 210 -0.52 16.25 -15.91
CA GLU A 210 -0.31 15.33 -14.80
C GLU A 210 0.30 14.02 -15.26
N LEU A 211 1.25 13.54 -14.46
CA LEU A 211 1.89 12.23 -14.57
C LEU A 211 2.08 11.66 -13.17
N HIS A 212 1.59 10.45 -12.95
CA HIS A 212 1.86 9.71 -11.71
C HIS A 212 3.11 8.85 -11.85
N LEU A 213 3.95 8.81 -10.82
CA LEU A 213 5.06 7.87 -10.70
C LEU A 213 4.72 6.83 -9.64
N CYS A 214 4.47 5.60 -10.06
CA CYS A 214 4.24 4.46 -9.17
C CYS A 214 5.59 3.90 -8.71
N THR A 215 6.01 4.27 -7.50
CA THR A 215 7.30 3.89 -6.92
C THR A 215 7.24 2.61 -6.09
N GLY A 216 6.06 2.25 -5.61
CA GLY A 216 5.82 1.02 -4.87
C GLY A 216 5.29 -0.11 -5.76
N PRO A 217 5.24 -1.35 -5.23
CA PRO A 217 4.67 -2.48 -5.96
C PRO A 217 3.17 -2.29 -6.19
N ALA A 218 2.73 -2.41 -7.45
CA ALA A 218 1.32 -2.21 -7.84
C ALA A 218 0.35 -3.26 -7.25
N TYR A 219 0.84 -4.34 -6.66
CA TYR A 219 0.00 -5.30 -5.91
C TYR A 219 -0.41 -4.79 -4.51
N HIS A 220 0.19 -3.74 -3.98
CA HIS A 220 -0.23 -3.12 -2.71
C HIS A 220 -1.35 -2.10 -2.92
N ALA A 221 -2.20 -1.96 -1.87
CA ALA A 221 -3.37 -1.11 -1.91
C ALA A 221 -3.07 0.34 -2.30
N ALA A 222 -2.06 0.95 -1.70
CA ALA A 222 -1.78 2.37 -1.86
C ALA A 222 -1.27 2.72 -3.29
N PRO A 223 -0.21 2.09 -3.83
CA PRO A 223 0.21 2.32 -5.21
C PRO A 223 -0.88 1.94 -6.22
N LEU A 224 -1.57 0.80 -6.00
CA LEU A 224 -2.63 0.37 -6.91
C LEU A 224 -3.78 1.37 -6.99
N MET A 225 -4.29 1.82 -5.84
CA MET A 225 -5.48 2.68 -5.80
C MET A 225 -5.14 4.13 -6.13
N GLY A 226 -4.02 4.65 -5.63
CA GLY A 226 -3.60 6.04 -5.84
C GLY A 226 -2.95 6.28 -7.20
N ASP A 227 -1.81 5.62 -7.43
CA ASP A 227 -0.99 5.92 -8.61
C ASP A 227 -1.50 5.23 -9.88
N VAL A 228 -1.99 3.99 -9.80
CA VAL A 228 -2.40 3.25 -10.99
C VAL A 228 -3.87 3.49 -11.31
N ARG A 229 -4.79 2.99 -10.48
CA ARG A 229 -6.23 3.08 -10.76
C ARG A 229 -6.76 4.50 -10.69
N GLY A 230 -6.34 5.28 -9.69
CA GLY A 230 -6.77 6.67 -9.52
C GLY A 230 -6.37 7.55 -10.71
N ALA A 231 -5.13 7.42 -11.16
CA ALA A 231 -4.65 8.14 -12.34
C ALA A 231 -5.40 7.72 -13.61
N LEU A 232 -5.37 6.42 -13.94
CA LEU A 232 -5.94 5.91 -15.20
C LEU A 232 -7.46 6.06 -15.29
N THR A 233 -8.20 5.99 -14.17
CA THR A 233 -9.63 6.31 -14.14
C THR A 233 -9.90 7.74 -14.61
N ASN A 234 -8.99 8.64 -14.29
CA ASN A 234 -9.09 10.06 -14.66
C ASN A 234 -8.39 10.40 -15.98
N GLY A 235 -7.91 9.42 -16.74
CA GLY A 235 -7.22 9.65 -18.01
C GLY A 235 -5.82 10.25 -17.84
N VAL A 236 -5.23 10.11 -16.66
CA VAL A 236 -3.87 10.57 -16.34
C VAL A 236 -2.89 9.41 -16.53
N PRO A 237 -1.76 9.63 -17.18
CA PRO A 237 -0.70 8.63 -17.34
C PRO A 237 -0.09 8.17 -16.03
N VAL A 238 0.44 6.94 -16.02
CA VAL A 238 1.28 6.40 -14.95
C VAL A 238 2.62 5.94 -15.50
N ALA A 239 3.71 6.27 -14.80
CA ALA A 239 5.03 5.73 -15.04
C ALA A 239 5.36 4.73 -13.92
N PHE A 240 5.94 3.58 -14.29
CA PHE A 240 6.45 2.61 -13.35
C PHE A 240 7.96 2.74 -13.17
N ILE A 241 8.45 2.38 -11.99
CA ILE A 241 9.86 2.02 -11.78
C ILE A 241 9.96 0.52 -11.52
N ASP A 242 11.10 -0.06 -11.85
CA ASP A 242 11.39 -1.48 -11.62
C ASP A 242 11.68 -1.74 -10.14
N LYS A 243 12.65 -1.02 -9.61
CA LYS A 243 13.02 -1.05 -8.19
C LYS A 243 13.35 0.36 -7.70
N TRP A 244 13.26 0.57 -6.39
CA TRP A 244 13.63 1.83 -5.79
C TRP A 244 15.14 2.08 -5.92
N ASP A 245 15.47 3.19 -6.54
CA ASP A 245 16.78 3.83 -6.49
C ASP A 245 16.56 5.33 -6.30
N SER A 246 17.12 5.91 -5.25
CA SER A 246 16.80 7.28 -4.84
C SER A 246 17.21 8.32 -5.89
N GLU A 247 18.38 8.17 -6.50
CA GLU A 247 18.85 9.12 -7.51
C GLU A 247 18.10 8.94 -8.83
N ALA A 248 17.84 7.70 -9.25
CA ALA A 248 17.06 7.41 -10.45
C ALA A 248 15.60 7.93 -10.34
N VAL A 249 15.02 7.93 -9.15
CA VAL A 249 13.69 8.53 -8.91
C VAL A 249 13.74 10.03 -9.10
N LEU A 250 14.72 10.75 -8.53
CA LEU A 250 14.88 12.20 -8.72
C LEU A 250 15.08 12.56 -10.20
N ALA A 251 15.94 11.82 -10.89
CA ALA A 251 16.18 12.00 -12.33
C ALA A 251 14.90 11.72 -13.17
N THR A 252 14.08 10.77 -12.74
CA THR A 252 12.81 10.47 -13.43
C THR A 252 11.78 11.58 -13.22
N ILE A 253 11.69 12.14 -12.00
CA ILE A 253 10.81 13.27 -11.70
C ILE A 253 11.14 14.46 -12.61
N GLU A 254 12.41 14.86 -12.67
CA GLU A 254 12.85 15.96 -13.53
C GLU A 254 12.61 15.67 -15.01
N ARG A 255 13.11 14.54 -15.51
CA ARG A 255 13.07 14.18 -16.94
C ARG A 255 11.65 14.05 -17.48
N MET A 256 10.73 13.49 -16.68
CA MET A 256 9.36 13.20 -17.12
C MET A 256 8.34 14.24 -16.66
N GLY A 257 8.71 15.18 -15.80
CA GLY A 257 7.77 16.14 -15.22
C GLY A 257 6.73 15.47 -14.32
N VAL A 258 7.16 14.53 -13.47
CA VAL A 258 6.26 13.82 -12.55
C VAL A 258 5.58 14.81 -11.61
N THR A 259 4.27 14.68 -11.47
CA THR A 259 3.47 15.59 -10.63
C THR A 259 2.95 14.94 -9.36
N HIS A 260 2.69 13.64 -9.40
CA HIS A 260 2.13 12.89 -8.28
C HIS A 260 2.88 11.58 -8.07
N SER A 261 3.01 11.16 -6.82
CA SER A 261 3.57 9.85 -6.47
C SER A 261 3.09 9.42 -5.09
N HIS A 262 3.27 8.14 -4.78
CA HIS A 262 3.09 7.59 -3.45
C HIS A 262 4.42 7.09 -2.92
N TYR A 263 4.79 7.53 -1.70
CA TYR A 263 6.01 7.09 -1.03
C TYR A 263 5.68 6.43 0.32
N GLU A 264 6.53 5.51 0.72
CA GLU A 264 6.60 5.04 2.09
C GLU A 264 7.66 5.82 2.87
N PRO A 265 7.55 5.94 4.20
CA PRO A 265 8.51 6.69 5.02
C PRO A 265 9.98 6.30 4.83
N ILE A 266 10.26 5.01 4.58
CA ILE A 266 11.63 4.53 4.28
C ILE A 266 12.19 5.15 2.99
N MET A 267 11.34 5.47 2.01
CA MET A 267 11.77 6.12 0.78
C MET A 267 12.24 7.54 1.05
N PHE A 268 11.58 8.26 1.96
CA PHE A 268 12.03 9.58 2.43
C PHE A 268 13.40 9.52 3.11
N GLN A 269 13.61 8.53 3.99
CA GLN A 269 14.92 8.33 4.65
C GLN A 269 16.03 8.10 3.62
N ARG A 270 15.78 7.21 2.63
CA ARG A 270 16.73 6.92 1.55
C ARG A 270 17.02 8.14 0.68
N LEU A 271 16.04 8.99 0.40
CA LEU A 271 16.22 10.24 -0.32
C LEU A 271 17.07 11.23 0.50
N LEU A 272 16.81 11.37 1.79
CA LEU A 272 17.58 12.25 2.68
C LEU A 272 19.01 11.75 2.91
N ALA A 273 19.26 10.44 2.76
CA ALA A 273 20.60 9.86 2.84
C ALA A 273 21.50 10.20 1.65
N LEU A 274 20.92 10.64 0.52
CA LEU A 274 21.72 11.15 -0.60
C LEU A 274 22.51 12.40 -0.17
N PRO A 275 23.77 12.57 -0.64
CA PRO A 275 24.53 13.79 -0.40
C PRO A 275 23.77 15.05 -0.89
N ALA A 276 23.90 16.16 -0.18
CA ALA A 276 23.19 17.41 -0.51
C ALA A 276 23.40 17.84 -1.96
N HIS A 277 24.65 17.80 -2.45
CA HIS A 277 24.99 18.17 -3.83
C HIS A 277 24.33 17.26 -4.90
N VAL A 278 23.94 16.02 -4.54
CA VAL A 278 23.16 15.13 -5.43
C VAL A 278 21.70 15.54 -5.40
N ARG A 279 21.14 15.78 -4.20
CA ARG A 279 19.73 16.16 -4.04
C ARG A 279 19.39 17.49 -4.73
N GLU A 280 20.31 18.45 -4.65
CA GLU A 280 20.15 19.81 -5.18
C GLU A 280 20.33 19.90 -6.70
N ARG A 281 20.83 18.84 -7.34
CA ARG A 281 21.05 18.80 -8.79
C ARG A 281 19.77 18.68 -9.61
N TYR A 282 18.70 18.09 -9.02
CA TYR A 282 17.47 17.77 -9.73
C TYR A 282 16.39 18.82 -9.51
N ASP A 283 15.72 19.22 -10.61
CA ASP A 283 14.53 20.08 -10.54
C ASP A 283 13.30 19.24 -10.17
N LEU A 284 12.73 19.49 -9.00
CA LEU A 284 11.53 18.85 -8.48
C LEU A 284 10.30 19.75 -8.57
N GLY A 285 10.37 20.89 -9.26
CA GLY A 285 9.32 21.90 -9.35
C GLY A 285 8.03 21.42 -10.04
N SER A 286 8.06 20.29 -10.74
CA SER A 286 6.86 19.65 -11.30
C SER A 286 5.97 18.97 -10.26
N LEU A 287 6.52 18.60 -9.09
CA LEU A 287 5.79 17.87 -8.05
C LEU A 287 4.66 18.74 -7.48
N LYS A 288 3.44 18.21 -7.52
CA LYS A 288 2.25 18.79 -6.90
C LYS A 288 1.88 18.08 -5.60
N GLN A 289 2.00 16.76 -5.57
CA GLN A 289 1.67 15.96 -4.41
C GLN A 289 2.46 14.66 -4.32
N ILE A 290 3.02 14.41 -3.15
CA ILE A 290 3.50 13.09 -2.74
C ILE A 290 2.60 12.59 -1.61
N SER A 291 1.80 11.56 -1.90
CA SER A 291 1.03 10.88 -0.88
C SER A 291 1.91 9.91 -0.11
N HIS A 292 1.73 9.80 1.20
CA HIS A 292 2.42 8.79 2.00
C HIS A 292 1.55 8.24 3.12
N GLY A 293 1.86 7.05 3.57
CA GLY A 293 1.13 6.32 4.60
C GLY A 293 1.71 4.92 4.77
N ALA A 294 0.87 3.96 5.15
CA ALA A 294 1.19 2.55 5.35
C ALA A 294 2.18 2.23 6.49
N ALA A 295 2.99 3.18 6.91
CA ALA A 295 3.90 3.09 8.06
C ALA A 295 4.02 4.45 8.77
N PRO A 296 4.38 4.49 10.06
CA PRO A 296 4.68 5.73 10.75
C PRO A 296 5.84 6.49 10.09
N CYS A 297 5.68 7.79 9.93
CA CYS A 297 6.73 8.65 9.41
C CYS A 297 7.36 9.45 10.56
N PRO A 298 8.67 9.27 10.85
CA PRO A 298 9.32 10.04 11.91
C PRO A 298 9.19 11.54 11.67
N PRO A 299 8.81 12.35 12.68
CA PRO A 299 8.58 13.78 12.50
C PRO A 299 9.74 14.54 11.88
N GLU A 300 10.98 14.22 12.28
CA GLU A 300 12.18 14.89 11.77
C GLU A 300 12.42 14.56 10.28
N VAL A 301 12.16 13.31 9.86
CA VAL A 301 12.24 12.90 8.45
C VAL A 301 11.23 13.69 7.61
N LYS A 302 9.98 13.75 8.06
CA LYS A 302 8.92 14.47 7.33
C LYS A 302 9.19 15.97 7.26
N LYS A 303 9.65 16.58 8.36
CA LYS A 303 10.05 17.98 8.41
C LYS A 303 11.18 18.29 7.43
N ALA A 304 12.21 17.43 7.37
CA ALA A 304 13.33 17.58 6.45
C ALA A 304 12.90 17.48 4.98
N ILE A 305 12.00 16.55 4.64
CA ILE A 305 11.43 16.43 3.29
C ILE A 305 10.61 17.66 2.91
N ILE A 306 9.74 18.16 3.81
CA ILE A 306 8.98 19.40 3.56
C ILE A 306 9.92 20.58 3.36
N GLY A 307 11.00 20.68 4.13
CA GLY A 307 12.01 21.72 3.99
C GLY A 307 12.75 21.68 2.65
N TRP A 308 12.97 20.49 2.09
CA TRP A 308 13.66 20.31 0.82
C TRP A 308 12.73 20.38 -0.40
N MET A 309 11.65 19.59 -0.41
CA MET A 309 10.77 19.45 -1.58
C MET A 309 9.61 20.46 -1.58
N GLY A 310 9.46 21.25 -0.53
CA GLY A 310 8.32 22.14 -0.34
C GLY A 310 7.09 21.42 0.24
N PRO A 311 5.94 22.13 0.33
CA PRO A 311 4.74 21.64 1.01
C PRO A 311 3.89 20.70 0.14
N VAL A 312 4.51 19.70 -0.48
CA VAL A 312 3.88 18.76 -1.42
C VAL A 312 3.38 17.48 -0.77
N LEU A 313 3.61 17.27 0.54
CA LEU A 313 3.21 16.04 1.20
C LEU A 313 1.74 16.00 1.58
N ARG A 314 1.13 14.85 1.37
CA ARG A 314 -0.20 14.46 1.84
C ARG A 314 -0.09 13.12 2.57
N GLU A 315 -0.21 13.12 3.88
CA GLU A 315 -0.29 11.90 4.68
C GLU A 315 -1.74 11.45 4.83
N TYR A 316 -1.94 10.13 4.84
CA TYR A 316 -3.24 9.53 5.13
C TYR A 316 -3.07 8.35 6.09
N TYR A 317 -4.10 8.09 6.90
CA TYR A 317 -4.20 6.90 7.73
C TYR A 317 -5.35 6.04 7.24
N ALA A 318 -5.02 4.86 6.73
CA ALA A 318 -5.95 3.85 6.24
C ALA A 318 -5.30 2.47 6.17
N GLY A 319 -6.12 1.42 6.16
CA GLY A 319 -5.72 0.05 5.81
C GLY A 319 -6.37 -0.44 4.52
N SER A 320 -6.05 -1.65 4.13
CA SER A 320 -6.76 -2.33 3.02
C SER A 320 -8.24 -2.52 3.34
N GLU A 321 -8.56 -2.63 4.62
CA GLU A 321 -9.92 -2.73 5.17
C GLU A 321 -10.72 -1.44 4.93
N GLY A 322 -10.07 -0.29 4.93
CA GLY A 322 -10.69 1.02 4.81
C GLY A 322 -10.05 2.05 5.73
N GLY A 323 -10.80 3.07 6.11
CA GLY A 323 -10.38 4.02 7.13
C GLY A 323 -9.84 5.36 6.61
N ALA A 324 -10.10 5.74 5.37
CA ALA A 324 -9.65 7.00 4.77
C ALA A 324 -10.19 8.29 5.44
N GLY A 325 -10.57 8.22 6.73
CA GLY A 325 -11.12 9.35 7.49
C GLY A 325 -10.10 10.36 7.99
N PHE A 326 -8.80 10.09 7.83
CA PHE A 326 -7.73 10.97 8.32
C PHE A 326 -6.76 11.29 7.19
N VAL A 327 -6.59 12.57 6.94
CA VAL A 327 -5.65 13.11 5.94
C VAL A 327 -5.07 14.39 6.50
N ILE A 328 -3.78 14.63 6.26
CA ILE A 328 -3.11 15.86 6.64
C ILE A 328 -2.13 16.30 5.54
N HIS A 329 -2.13 17.59 5.22
CA HIS A 329 -1.23 18.20 4.27
C HIS A 329 -0.07 18.90 4.98
N SER A 330 1.03 19.17 4.24
CA SER A 330 2.27 19.72 4.80
C SER A 330 2.07 20.94 5.71
N HIS A 331 1.31 21.94 5.27
CA HIS A 331 1.11 23.18 6.05
C HIS A 331 0.38 22.94 7.37
N GLU A 332 -0.59 22.05 7.37
CA GLU A 332 -1.34 21.65 8.55
C GLU A 332 -0.47 20.80 9.48
N TRP A 333 0.28 19.85 8.89
CA TRP A 333 1.17 18.98 9.64
C TRP A 333 2.28 19.76 10.37
N LEU A 334 2.82 20.83 9.79
CA LEU A 334 3.80 21.69 10.47
C LEU A 334 3.27 22.37 11.74
N ARG A 335 1.94 22.50 11.86
CA ARG A 335 1.27 22.99 13.10
C ARG A 335 0.94 21.86 14.07
N LYS A 336 0.80 20.62 13.57
CA LYS A 336 0.45 19.41 14.35
C LYS A 336 1.42 18.26 14.03
N PRO A 337 2.74 18.41 14.33
CA PRO A 337 3.73 17.40 14.00
C PRO A 337 3.42 16.06 14.66
N GLY A 338 3.56 14.96 13.91
CA GLY A 338 3.26 13.59 14.37
C GLY A 338 1.81 13.15 14.20
N SER A 339 0.89 14.06 13.89
CA SER A 339 -0.49 13.68 13.57
C SER A 339 -0.61 13.08 12.18
N VAL A 340 -1.55 12.14 12.02
CA VAL A 340 -1.96 11.55 10.73
C VAL A 340 -3.20 12.21 10.13
N GLY A 341 -3.67 13.30 10.75
CA GLY A 341 -4.77 14.13 10.28
C GLY A 341 -5.92 14.29 11.27
N ARG A 342 -6.84 15.15 10.89
CA ARG A 342 -8.04 15.44 11.66
C ARG A 342 -9.19 14.54 11.22
N ARG A 343 -10.03 14.08 12.15
CA ARG A 343 -11.23 13.32 11.77
C ARG A 343 -12.21 14.21 10.98
N ILE A 344 -12.74 13.65 9.89
CA ILE A 344 -13.62 14.38 8.94
C ILE A 344 -15.03 14.60 9.47
N ALA A 345 -15.45 13.82 10.46
CA ALA A 345 -16.73 13.91 11.13
C ALA A 345 -16.59 13.39 12.57
N PRO A 346 -17.41 13.85 13.53
CA PRO A 346 -17.30 13.43 14.93
C PRO A 346 -17.40 11.91 15.15
N ASP A 347 -18.14 11.23 14.28
CA ASP A 347 -18.34 9.78 14.33
C ASP A 347 -17.42 8.99 13.38
N ALA A 348 -16.45 9.64 12.70
CA ALA A 348 -15.54 8.95 11.78
C ALA A 348 -14.62 7.96 12.48
N ALA A 349 -14.30 8.20 13.75
CA ALA A 349 -13.49 7.31 14.58
C ALA A 349 -13.83 7.47 16.06
N ARG A 350 -13.56 6.40 16.83
CA ARG A 350 -13.59 6.38 18.30
C ARG A 350 -12.29 5.81 18.83
N ILE A 351 -11.87 6.31 19.96
CA ILE A 351 -10.74 5.77 20.72
C ILE A 351 -11.33 5.11 21.97
N LEU A 352 -11.16 3.80 22.11
CA LEU A 352 -11.79 3.04 23.18
C LEU A 352 -10.75 2.44 24.12
N ASP A 353 -11.05 2.48 25.42
CA ASP A 353 -10.27 1.79 26.46
C ASP A 353 -10.50 0.27 26.46
N GLU A 354 -9.93 -0.43 27.44
CA GLU A 354 -10.07 -1.88 27.60
C GLU A 354 -11.52 -2.31 27.95
N ASN A 355 -12.29 -1.43 28.60
CA ASN A 355 -13.71 -1.67 28.92
C ASN A 355 -14.62 -1.34 27.72
N GLY A 356 -14.07 -0.65 26.73
CA GLY A 356 -14.77 -0.20 25.53
C GLY A 356 -15.50 1.10 25.70
N GLU A 357 -15.12 1.87 26.71
CA GLU A 357 -15.56 3.24 26.90
C GLU A 357 -14.69 4.21 26.10
N GLU A 358 -15.25 5.34 25.71
CA GLU A 358 -14.54 6.33 24.89
C GLU A 358 -13.50 7.07 25.72
N CYS A 359 -12.24 7.07 25.27
CA CYS A 359 -11.15 7.76 25.92
C CYS A 359 -11.28 9.29 25.78
N PRO A 360 -10.97 10.08 26.81
CA PRO A 360 -10.87 11.53 26.69
C PRO A 360 -9.71 11.95 25.79
N PRO A 361 -9.71 13.21 25.28
CA PRO A 361 -8.60 13.73 24.48
C PRO A 361 -7.23 13.54 25.16
N GLY A 362 -6.22 13.16 24.37
CA GLY A 362 -4.86 12.91 24.85
C GLY A 362 -4.64 11.53 25.47
N VAL A 363 -5.68 10.75 25.72
CA VAL A 363 -5.58 9.40 26.28
C VAL A 363 -5.59 8.35 25.18
N ALA A 364 -4.54 7.53 25.13
CA ALA A 364 -4.40 6.47 24.13
C ALA A 364 -5.33 5.29 24.41
N GLY A 365 -5.96 4.78 23.36
CA GLY A 365 -6.79 3.59 23.37
C GLY A 365 -6.83 2.93 22.00
N ALA A 366 -7.62 1.87 21.85
CA ALA A 366 -7.82 1.17 20.58
C ALA A 366 -8.59 2.06 19.60
N ILE A 367 -8.05 2.21 18.39
CA ILE A 367 -8.68 2.99 17.33
C ILE A 367 -9.75 2.15 16.64
N TYR A 368 -10.96 2.66 16.65
CA TYR A 368 -12.10 2.12 15.93
C TYR A 368 -12.56 3.12 14.87
N LEU A 369 -12.54 2.70 13.62
CA LEU A 369 -12.94 3.50 12.46
C LEU A 369 -14.37 3.15 12.05
N LYS A 370 -15.16 4.14 11.64
CA LYS A 370 -16.51 3.92 11.15
C LYS A 370 -16.49 3.04 9.90
N LEU A 371 -17.30 2.00 9.89
CA LEU A 371 -17.53 1.20 8.68
C LEU A 371 -18.19 2.07 7.61
N ALA A 372 -17.84 1.84 6.37
CA ALA A 372 -18.57 2.42 5.25
C ALA A 372 -20.02 1.85 5.23
N ASP A 373 -20.98 2.72 4.96
CA ASP A 373 -22.40 2.30 4.85
C ASP A 373 -22.60 1.35 3.66
N VAL A 374 -21.81 1.51 2.61
CA VAL A 374 -21.79 0.65 1.42
C VAL A 374 -20.37 0.18 1.15
N GLY A 375 -20.21 -1.10 0.84
CA GLY A 375 -18.90 -1.69 0.53
C GLY A 375 -18.03 -1.91 1.77
N ALA A 376 -18.67 -2.18 2.92
CA ALA A 376 -17.93 -2.63 4.10
C ALA A 376 -17.10 -3.87 3.75
N PHE A 377 -15.87 -3.90 4.26
CA PHE A 377 -14.97 -5.01 4.01
C PHE A 377 -15.39 -6.27 4.78
N GLU A 378 -14.94 -7.41 4.27
CA GLU A 378 -14.88 -8.68 5.01
C GLU A 378 -13.50 -9.31 4.80
N TYR A 379 -13.05 -10.08 5.79
CA TYR A 379 -11.95 -11.00 5.56
C TYR A 379 -12.49 -12.20 4.83
N TYR A 380 -12.00 -12.41 3.61
CA TYR A 380 -12.52 -13.41 2.70
C TYR A 380 -12.46 -14.81 3.32
N ARG A 381 -13.61 -15.50 3.37
CA ARG A 381 -13.79 -16.82 3.99
C ARG A 381 -13.43 -16.91 5.49
N ASP A 382 -13.35 -15.78 6.18
CA ASP A 382 -13.07 -15.73 7.63
C ASP A 382 -14.11 -14.83 8.34
N PRO A 383 -15.37 -15.31 8.49
CA PRO A 383 -16.44 -14.55 9.13
C PRO A 383 -16.17 -14.34 10.62
N ALA A 384 -15.49 -15.27 11.28
CA ALA A 384 -15.13 -15.15 12.69
C ALA A 384 -14.21 -13.95 12.92
N LYS A 385 -13.15 -13.81 12.10
CA LYS A 385 -12.26 -12.69 12.17
C LYS A 385 -12.93 -11.39 11.74
N THR A 386 -13.78 -11.42 10.73
CA THR A 386 -14.56 -10.25 10.31
C THR A 386 -15.40 -9.74 11.48
N SER A 387 -16.10 -10.61 12.17
CA SER A 387 -16.89 -10.26 13.36
C SER A 387 -15.99 -9.75 14.50
N ALA A 388 -14.88 -10.41 14.79
CA ALA A 388 -13.94 -10.02 15.86
C ALA A 388 -13.30 -8.65 15.62
N SER A 389 -13.18 -8.21 14.36
CA SER A 389 -12.67 -6.88 14.02
C SER A 389 -13.70 -5.76 14.17
N ARG A 390 -14.98 -6.09 14.38
CA ARG A 390 -16.10 -5.14 14.39
C ARG A 390 -16.67 -4.91 15.80
N ARG A 391 -17.13 -3.69 16.02
CA ARG A 391 -17.90 -3.31 17.22
C ARG A 391 -19.01 -2.34 16.81
N GLY A 392 -20.22 -2.86 16.64
CA GLY A 392 -21.34 -2.09 16.08
C GLY A 392 -21.02 -1.57 14.67
N ALA A 393 -21.15 -0.27 14.48
CA ALA A 393 -20.85 0.41 13.21
C ALA A 393 -19.36 0.71 12.99
N TYR A 394 -18.47 0.17 13.82
CA TYR A 394 -17.03 0.46 13.78
C TYR A 394 -16.20 -0.80 13.61
N PHE A 395 -14.98 -0.62 13.11
CA PHE A 395 -13.99 -1.70 13.02
C PHE A 395 -12.60 -1.21 13.47
N THR A 396 -11.77 -2.16 13.89
CA THR A 396 -10.38 -1.88 14.24
C THR A 396 -9.41 -2.67 13.36
N MET A 397 -8.27 -2.06 13.07
CA MET A 397 -7.10 -2.71 12.46
C MET A 397 -6.07 -3.14 13.51
N GLY A 398 -6.39 -2.93 14.79
CA GLY A 398 -5.51 -3.22 15.92
C GLY A 398 -4.50 -2.10 16.20
N ASP A 399 -4.70 -0.91 15.66
CA ASP A 399 -3.86 0.25 15.95
C ASP A 399 -4.32 0.93 17.25
N ILE A 400 -3.35 1.52 17.95
CA ILE A 400 -3.54 2.28 19.20
C ILE A 400 -3.16 3.74 18.93
N GLY A 401 -3.92 4.67 19.49
CA GLY A 401 -3.67 6.09 19.33
C GLY A 401 -4.60 6.93 20.19
N TYR A 402 -4.51 8.24 20.05
CA TYR A 402 -5.37 9.21 20.74
C TYR A 402 -5.79 10.33 19.80
N LEU A 403 -6.92 10.94 20.10
CA LEU A 403 -7.31 12.23 19.53
C LEU A 403 -6.88 13.34 20.47
N ASP A 404 -6.36 14.44 19.94
CA ASP A 404 -6.16 15.65 20.74
C ASP A 404 -7.45 16.48 20.85
N GLU A 405 -7.40 17.61 21.57
CA GLU A 405 -8.54 18.52 21.78
C GLU A 405 -9.11 19.13 20.48
N ASP A 406 -8.30 19.14 19.41
CA ASP A 406 -8.67 19.64 18.08
C ASP A 406 -9.08 18.51 17.10
N ASP A 407 -9.29 17.29 17.60
CA ASP A 407 -9.66 16.10 16.82
C ASP A 407 -8.57 15.57 15.88
N TYR A 408 -7.30 15.88 16.11
CA TYR A 408 -6.19 15.27 15.37
C TYR A 408 -5.83 13.92 15.95
N LEU A 409 -5.67 12.93 15.07
CA LEU A 409 -5.26 11.58 15.45
C LEU A 409 -3.73 11.44 15.51
N PHE A 410 -3.25 10.88 16.59
CA PHE A 410 -1.85 10.49 16.79
C PHE A 410 -1.77 8.99 17.00
N LEU A 411 -0.94 8.31 16.20
CA LEU A 411 -0.71 6.87 16.32
C LEU A 411 0.41 6.62 17.33
N THR A 412 0.20 5.71 18.27
CA THR A 412 1.19 5.33 19.27
C THR A 412 1.74 3.91 19.07
N GLY A 413 1.04 3.06 18.32
CA GLY A 413 1.49 1.70 18.03
C GLY A 413 0.39 0.76 17.61
N ARG A 414 0.65 -0.54 17.78
CA ARG A 414 -0.33 -1.61 17.56
C ARG A 414 -0.55 -2.41 18.83
N SER A 415 -1.77 -2.85 19.08
CA SER A 415 -2.09 -3.66 20.25
C SER A 415 -1.24 -4.94 20.34
N ALA A 416 -1.04 -5.61 19.21
CA ALA A 416 -0.20 -6.82 19.12
C ALA A 416 1.31 -6.56 19.32
N GLU A 417 1.76 -5.31 19.26
CA GLU A 417 3.15 -4.90 19.43
C GLU A 417 3.38 -4.17 20.76
N THR A 418 2.32 -3.87 21.49
CA THR A 418 2.41 -3.21 22.81
C THR A 418 3.28 -4.02 23.75
N ILE A 419 4.26 -3.37 24.38
CA ILE A 419 5.12 -3.96 25.36
C ILE A 419 4.46 -3.80 26.73
N ILE A 420 4.28 -4.89 27.43
CA ILE A 420 3.70 -4.87 28.80
C ILE A 420 4.84 -5.07 29.79
N SER A 421 5.34 -3.99 30.34
CA SER A 421 6.45 -4.01 31.27
C SER A 421 5.97 -3.62 32.66
N GLY A 422 5.99 -4.57 33.62
CA GLY A 422 5.53 -4.33 34.98
C GLY A 422 4.06 -3.88 35.06
N GLY A 423 3.19 -4.38 34.15
CA GLY A 423 1.78 -3.99 34.06
C GLY A 423 1.52 -2.65 33.37
N VAL A 424 2.54 -2.01 32.81
CA VAL A 424 2.40 -0.74 32.09
C VAL A 424 2.51 -0.97 30.59
N ASN A 425 1.54 -0.45 29.83
CA ASN A 425 1.55 -0.48 28.38
C ASN A 425 2.56 0.53 27.84
N ILE A 426 3.55 0.06 27.06
CA ILE A 426 4.55 0.88 26.39
C ILE A 426 4.42 0.65 24.88
N TYR A 427 4.31 1.73 24.14
CA TYR A 427 4.12 1.68 22.71
C TYR A 427 5.47 1.83 21.98
N PRO A 428 5.92 0.79 21.25
CA PRO A 428 7.24 0.77 20.62
C PRO A 428 7.52 1.96 19.72
N GLN A 429 6.51 2.47 19.02
CA GLN A 429 6.69 3.56 18.07
C GLN A 429 7.13 4.88 18.72
N GLU A 430 6.65 5.16 19.92
CA GLU A 430 7.05 6.34 20.68
C GLU A 430 8.55 6.28 21.01
N VAL A 431 9.01 5.08 21.38
CA VAL A 431 10.43 4.83 21.67
C VAL A 431 11.27 4.93 20.40
N ASP A 432 10.85 4.30 19.30
CA ASP A 432 11.53 4.36 18.01
C ASP A 432 11.68 5.81 17.53
N ASN A 433 10.63 6.62 17.64
CA ASN A 433 10.68 8.03 17.23
C ASN A 433 11.73 8.83 18.02
N ALA A 434 11.89 8.56 19.31
CA ALA A 434 12.90 9.22 20.14
C ALA A 434 14.33 8.78 19.77
N LEU A 435 14.52 7.50 19.40
CA LEU A 435 15.82 6.95 19.04
C LEU A 435 16.28 7.37 17.64
N ILE A 436 15.38 7.42 16.66
CA ILE A 436 15.66 7.85 15.27
C ILE A 436 16.15 9.31 15.22
N GLY A 437 15.80 10.13 16.18
CA GLY A 437 16.32 11.51 16.29
C GLY A 437 17.83 11.62 16.59
N HIS A 438 18.51 10.50 16.89
CA HIS A 438 19.96 10.50 17.16
C HIS A 438 20.76 10.52 15.83
N PRO A 439 21.84 11.35 15.70
CA PRO A 439 22.60 11.51 14.45
C PRO A 439 23.14 10.21 13.85
N ALA A 440 23.57 9.27 14.69
CA ALA A 440 24.14 7.99 14.28
C ALA A 440 23.10 6.90 13.93
N VAL A 441 21.81 7.10 14.27
CA VAL A 441 20.76 6.12 14.06
C VAL A 441 20.15 6.28 12.66
N GLU A 442 20.17 5.21 11.86
CA GLU A 442 19.46 5.15 10.59
C GLU A 442 18.01 4.75 10.82
N ASP A 443 17.79 3.67 11.59
CA ASP A 443 16.46 3.20 11.93
C ASP A 443 16.47 2.44 13.26
N SER A 444 15.28 2.30 13.86
CA SER A 444 15.07 1.65 15.16
C SER A 444 13.85 0.74 15.11
N CYS A 445 13.96 -0.38 15.80
CA CYS A 445 12.85 -1.29 16.06
C CYS A 445 12.82 -1.67 17.55
N THR A 446 11.98 -1.01 18.30
CA THR A 446 11.76 -1.32 19.72
C THR A 446 10.82 -2.51 19.86
N ILE A 447 11.18 -3.44 20.75
CA ILE A 447 10.44 -4.69 21.02
C ILE A 447 10.30 -4.93 22.51
N GLY A 448 9.29 -5.70 22.90
CA GLY A 448 9.22 -6.35 24.21
C GLY A 448 10.09 -7.60 24.19
N ALA A 449 11.14 -7.64 24.98
CA ALA A 449 11.96 -8.83 25.21
C ALA A 449 11.60 -9.46 26.57
N PRO A 450 11.77 -10.79 26.74
CA PRO A 450 11.44 -11.46 28.00
C PRO A 450 12.26 -10.91 29.16
N ASN A 451 11.61 -10.64 30.30
CA ASN A 451 12.23 -10.21 31.52
C ASN A 451 11.55 -10.89 32.72
N GLU A 452 12.31 -11.49 33.64
CA GLU A 452 11.75 -12.29 34.73
C GLU A 452 11.02 -11.45 35.78
N GLU A 453 11.46 -10.19 35.98
CA GLU A 453 10.88 -9.27 36.97
C GLU A 453 9.67 -8.52 36.40
N TRP A 454 9.73 -8.10 35.15
CA TRP A 454 8.78 -7.17 34.54
C TRP A 454 7.84 -7.83 33.52
N GLY A 455 7.99 -9.14 33.25
CA GLY A 455 7.34 -9.86 32.18
C GLY A 455 7.98 -9.54 30.83
N GLU A 456 7.92 -8.31 30.40
CA GLU A 456 8.66 -7.78 29.24
C GLU A 456 9.54 -6.58 29.63
N GLU A 457 10.70 -6.46 29.00
CA GLU A 457 11.51 -5.24 29.04
C GLU A 457 11.49 -4.53 27.69
N VAL A 458 11.63 -3.21 27.71
CA VAL A 458 11.81 -2.40 26.50
C VAL A 458 13.22 -2.63 25.99
N ARG A 459 13.34 -3.16 24.77
CA ARG A 459 14.61 -3.39 24.09
C ARG A 459 14.60 -2.72 22.72
N ALA A 460 15.63 -1.94 22.42
CA ALA A 460 15.79 -1.32 21.11
C ALA A 460 16.77 -2.10 20.25
N VAL A 461 16.42 -2.33 18.98
CA VAL A 461 17.32 -2.90 17.97
C VAL A 461 17.57 -1.81 16.93
N ILE A 462 18.84 -1.39 16.81
CA ILE A 462 19.24 -0.19 16.09
C ILE A 462 20.06 -0.56 14.84
N GLN A 463 19.70 0.00 13.72
CA GLN A 463 20.52 0.07 12.52
C GLN A 463 21.26 1.40 12.50
N LEU A 464 22.59 1.37 12.42
CA LEU A 464 23.43 2.57 12.37
C LEU A 464 23.58 3.10 10.95
N LYS A 465 23.72 4.42 10.83
CA LYS A 465 24.10 5.05 9.57
C LYS A 465 25.52 4.65 9.14
N PRO A 466 25.81 4.66 7.84
CA PRO A 466 27.17 4.46 7.33
C PRO A 466 28.17 5.39 8.02
N GLY A 467 29.36 4.85 8.36
CA GLY A 467 30.42 5.59 9.04
C GLY A 467 30.36 5.54 10.57
N HIS A 468 29.32 4.96 11.15
CA HIS A 468 29.25 4.71 12.60
C HIS A 468 29.48 3.23 12.92
N ALA A 469 30.22 2.95 13.99
CA ALA A 469 30.50 1.60 14.44
C ALA A 469 29.86 1.33 15.82
N PRO A 470 29.37 0.10 16.07
CA PRO A 470 28.86 -0.29 17.38
C PRO A 470 29.90 -0.09 18.48
N SER A 471 29.50 0.58 19.57
CA SER A 471 30.32 0.71 20.77
C SER A 471 29.43 0.94 22.00
N ASP A 472 29.94 0.63 23.19
CA ASP A 472 29.22 0.88 24.44
C ASP A 472 29.04 2.39 24.69
N ALA A 473 30.00 3.21 24.29
CA ALA A 473 29.89 4.67 24.36
C ALA A 473 28.72 5.19 23.51
N LEU A 474 28.62 4.76 22.24
CA LEU A 474 27.52 5.14 21.36
C LEU A 474 26.17 4.61 21.88
N LYS A 475 26.15 3.39 22.43
CA LYS A 475 24.95 2.84 23.08
C LYS A 475 24.44 3.74 24.19
N GLN A 476 25.36 4.20 25.06
CA GLN A 476 25.04 5.08 26.19
C GLN A 476 24.55 6.45 25.68
N GLU A 477 25.20 7.03 24.66
CA GLU A 477 24.81 8.30 24.06
C GLU A 477 23.38 8.26 23.49
N ILE A 478 23.02 7.17 22.76
CA ILE A 478 21.68 6.97 22.23
C ILE A 478 20.65 6.85 23.35
N LEU A 479 20.96 6.10 24.43
CA LEU A 479 20.08 5.95 25.58
C LEU A 479 19.93 7.25 26.39
N ASP A 480 20.98 8.04 26.52
CA ASP A 480 20.93 9.33 27.22
C ASP A 480 20.03 10.31 26.46
N ARG A 481 20.14 10.36 25.12
CA ARG A 481 19.23 11.16 24.31
C ARG A 481 17.78 10.68 24.42
N ALA A 482 17.54 9.38 24.46
CA ALA A 482 16.18 8.86 24.67
C ALA A 482 15.59 9.30 26.03
N ARG A 483 16.41 9.45 27.05
CA ARG A 483 15.99 9.93 28.40
C ARG A 483 15.55 11.40 28.41
N GLU A 484 16.02 12.20 27.47
CA GLU A 484 15.60 13.60 27.33
C GLU A 484 14.13 13.72 26.86
N GLY A 485 13.64 12.78 26.03
CA GLY A 485 12.32 12.84 25.42
C GLY A 485 11.30 11.82 25.92
N LEU A 486 11.73 10.82 26.72
CA LEU A 486 10.88 9.73 27.16
C LEU A 486 10.76 9.67 28.70
N ALA A 487 9.57 9.31 29.17
CA ALA A 487 9.40 8.92 30.58
C ALA A 487 10.32 7.73 30.90
N ARG A 488 10.90 7.73 32.13
CA ARG A 488 11.94 6.79 32.56
C ARG A 488 11.61 5.31 32.29
N TYR A 489 10.36 4.92 32.47
CA TYR A 489 9.92 3.53 32.27
C TYR A 489 9.82 3.12 30.77
N LYS A 490 9.78 4.08 29.85
CA LYS A 490 9.76 3.85 28.40
C LYS A 490 11.16 3.75 27.79
N VAL A 491 12.20 4.25 28.50
CA VAL A 491 13.56 4.20 27.98
C VAL A 491 14.01 2.74 27.86
N PRO A 492 14.61 2.33 26.72
CA PRO A 492 15.08 0.97 26.56
C PRO A 492 16.05 0.56 27.65
N ARG A 493 15.84 -0.61 28.24
CA ARG A 493 16.76 -1.22 29.23
C ARG A 493 17.97 -1.86 28.59
N ALA A 494 17.78 -2.28 27.32
CA ALA A 494 18.83 -2.87 26.51
C ALA A 494 18.75 -2.35 25.08
N LEU A 495 19.91 -2.25 24.42
CA LEU A 495 20.05 -1.80 23.05
C LEU A 495 21.04 -2.72 22.32
N ASP A 496 20.62 -3.23 21.17
CA ASP A 496 21.42 -4.07 20.29
C ASP A 496 21.61 -3.40 18.94
N PHE A 497 22.80 -3.54 18.35
CA PHE A 497 23.08 -3.05 17.02
C PHE A 497 22.97 -4.19 15.99
N VAL A 498 22.39 -3.87 14.83
CA VAL A 498 22.28 -4.76 13.68
C VAL A 498 22.79 -4.08 12.42
N THR A 499 23.23 -4.86 11.45
CA THR A 499 23.64 -4.33 10.14
C THR A 499 22.44 -3.88 9.32
N GLU A 500 21.30 -4.59 9.44
CA GLU A 500 20.07 -4.29 8.74
C GLU A 500 18.87 -4.80 9.52
N LEU A 501 17.79 -4.00 9.57
CA LEU A 501 16.51 -4.43 10.13
C LEU A 501 15.71 -5.21 9.08
N PRO A 502 15.08 -6.36 9.44
CA PRO A 502 14.26 -7.13 8.52
C PRO A 502 13.03 -6.33 8.09
N ARG A 503 12.81 -6.28 6.75
CA ARG A 503 11.72 -5.50 6.15
C ARG A 503 10.84 -6.35 5.24
N SER A 504 9.60 -5.92 5.09
CA SER A 504 8.73 -6.41 4.03
C SER A 504 9.19 -5.89 2.66
N ALA A 505 8.66 -6.47 1.59
CA ALA A 505 8.88 -5.96 0.23
C ALA A 505 8.45 -4.49 0.04
N ALA A 506 7.49 -4.03 0.84
CA ALA A 506 7.05 -2.65 0.92
C ALA A 506 7.92 -1.77 1.83
N GLY A 507 9.08 -2.24 2.29
CA GLY A 507 10.02 -1.46 3.12
C GLY A 507 9.67 -1.37 4.61
N LYS A 508 8.52 -1.90 5.05
CA LYS A 508 8.09 -1.86 6.45
C LYS A 508 8.93 -2.81 7.31
N VAL A 509 9.44 -2.32 8.46
CA VAL A 509 10.13 -3.16 9.43
C VAL A 509 9.22 -4.27 9.96
N LEU A 510 9.71 -5.50 9.91
CA LEU A 510 9.01 -6.69 10.40
C LEU A 510 9.35 -6.93 11.88
N ARG A 511 8.69 -6.18 12.78
CA ARG A 511 8.94 -6.19 14.22
C ARG A 511 8.86 -7.60 14.82
N ASN A 512 7.95 -8.43 14.35
CA ASN A 512 7.84 -9.84 14.76
C ASN A 512 9.13 -10.64 14.46
N ARG A 513 9.78 -10.40 13.31
CA ARG A 513 11.05 -11.03 12.95
C ARG A 513 12.21 -10.54 13.82
N VAL A 514 12.19 -9.25 14.19
CA VAL A 514 13.17 -8.69 15.13
C VAL A 514 12.99 -9.29 16.51
N ARG A 515 11.74 -9.50 16.93
CA ARG A 515 11.38 -10.03 18.25
C ARG A 515 11.65 -11.54 18.42
N GLU A 516 11.44 -12.32 17.35
CA GLU A 516 11.49 -13.80 17.36
C GLU A 516 12.78 -14.38 18.02
N PRO A 517 14.01 -13.91 17.74
CA PRO A 517 15.22 -14.44 18.36
C PRO A 517 15.24 -14.35 19.89
N TYR A 518 14.64 -13.30 20.47
CA TYR A 518 14.62 -13.08 21.92
C TYR A 518 13.61 -13.97 22.65
N TRP A 519 12.58 -14.45 21.93
CA TRP A 519 11.53 -15.31 22.47
C TRP A 519 11.72 -16.79 22.15
N ARG A 520 12.79 -17.14 21.45
CA ARG A 520 13.03 -18.54 21.03
C ARG A 520 13.16 -19.45 22.27
N GLY A 521 12.28 -20.46 22.36
CA GLY A 521 12.22 -21.40 23.48
C GLY A 521 11.51 -20.87 24.74
N ARG A 522 10.87 -19.71 24.65
CA ARG A 522 10.07 -19.12 25.74
C ARG A 522 8.63 -18.89 25.27
N ALA A 523 7.65 -19.19 26.13
CA ALA A 523 6.26 -18.81 25.87
C ALA A 523 6.02 -17.39 26.39
N ARG A 524 5.27 -16.57 25.63
CA ARG A 524 4.76 -15.29 26.14
C ARG A 524 3.74 -15.58 27.23
N GLN A 525 3.93 -15.05 28.41
CA GLN A 525 3.04 -15.26 29.56
C GLN A 525 1.87 -14.24 29.63
N ILE A 526 1.54 -13.60 28.50
CA ILE A 526 0.49 -12.58 28.44
C ILE A 526 -0.49 -12.92 27.35
#